data_5a2d984145b1173cf6236916318cc31d
#
_entry.id   5a2d984145b1173cf6236916318cc31d
#
_cell.length_a   1.000
_cell.length_b   1.000
_cell.length_c   1.000
_cell.angle_alpha   90.00
_cell.angle_beta   90.00
_cell.angle_gamma   90.00
#
_symmetry.space_group_name_H-M   'P 1'
#
loop_
_entity.id
_entity.type
_entity.pdbx_description
1 polymer ?
#
loop_
_entity_poly.entity_id
_entity_poly.type
_entity_poly.pdbx_seq_one_letter_code
_entity_poly.pdbx_strand_id
1 'polypeptide(L)'
;MAKELLKGNVAAAEAACRAGMNFFAGYPITPSTEILEYLSHRLPELGRTFIQGENEIATINMVMGAAACGGRCLTASSGPGISLKASGYSYAAENCLPFVVINVQRWGCGLGSLLSGQSDYFRDVKGGGHGDFHHIVYAPTDIQELVDMTYNAFDIAEKYRCGVTILSEALLGQMMESVELPPFKEREVPLDWGIDGTGKVGLKLTPPPKRSGDYFARREPAYIEIEATLQQWDAVETADAEHVIVAFGLPSRVCRDAVKTLRAEGIKAGLIVPKTLCPYPFDAFKALPEGVKSFLSVETNHIGMMVEDVALASRKAKQFAPVYCMNYGPGIPRTTEVCAYVKNIIAGTVKERF
;
A
#
# COMPACT_ATOMS: atom_id res chain seq x y z
N MET A 1 23.17 4.40 11.34
CA MET A 1 22.73 5.78 11.72
C MET A 1 22.11 5.72 13.10
N ALA A 2 22.01 6.85 13.83
CA ALA A 2 21.33 6.84 15.12
C ALA A 2 19.84 6.58 14.94
N LYS A 3 19.25 5.75 15.80
CA LYS A 3 17.82 5.50 15.80
C LYS A 3 17.10 6.63 16.52
N GLU A 4 15.96 7.04 15.95
CA GLU A 4 15.08 8.06 16.51
C GLU A 4 13.73 7.44 16.88
N LEU A 5 13.15 7.83 18.01
CA LEU A 5 11.82 7.39 18.42
C LEU A 5 10.79 8.31 17.80
N LEU A 6 10.05 7.82 16.79
CA LEU A 6 9.11 8.61 16.01
C LEU A 6 7.73 7.95 15.93
N LYS A 7 6.69 8.78 15.82
CA LYS A 7 5.37 8.33 15.40
C LYS A 7 5.39 7.92 13.91
N GLY A 8 4.60 6.91 13.53
CA GLY A 8 4.56 6.42 12.17
C GLY A 8 4.26 7.51 11.13
N ASN A 9 3.24 8.33 11.35
CA ASN A 9 2.89 9.43 10.44
C ASN A 9 4.03 10.45 10.27
N VAL A 10 4.72 10.79 11.36
CA VAL A 10 5.87 11.71 11.34
C VAL A 10 7.05 11.08 10.63
N ALA A 11 7.34 9.81 10.90
CA ALA A 11 8.42 9.07 10.27
C ALA A 11 8.24 8.97 8.74
N ALA A 12 7.01 8.68 8.28
CA ALA A 12 6.67 8.66 6.87
C ALA A 12 6.83 10.04 6.21
N ALA A 13 6.40 11.11 6.89
CA ALA A 13 6.53 12.47 6.39
C ALA A 13 8.00 12.89 6.25
N GLU A 14 8.86 12.60 7.24
CA GLU A 14 10.29 12.88 7.17
C GLU A 14 10.99 12.01 6.11
N ALA A 15 10.61 10.72 5.98
CA ALA A 15 11.11 9.86 4.92
C ALA A 15 10.83 10.43 3.51
N ALA A 16 9.63 10.96 3.30
CA ALA A 16 9.27 11.64 2.05
C ALA A 16 10.14 12.91 1.82
N CYS A 17 10.37 13.70 2.86
CA CYS A 17 11.27 14.87 2.77
C CYS A 17 12.69 14.44 2.35
N ARG A 18 13.22 13.38 2.96
CA ARG A 18 14.54 12.83 2.67
C ARG A 18 14.64 12.17 1.30
N ALA A 19 13.54 11.63 0.79
CA ALA A 19 13.43 11.14 -0.57
C ALA A 19 13.49 12.22 -1.66
N GLY A 20 13.61 13.49 -1.28
CA GLY A 20 13.65 14.60 -2.23
C GLY A 20 12.28 15.12 -2.65
N MET A 21 11.19 14.74 -1.94
CA MET A 21 9.87 15.33 -2.16
C MET A 21 9.94 16.85 -2.04
N ASN A 22 9.40 17.57 -3.04
CA ASN A 22 9.46 19.02 -3.10
C ASN A 22 8.09 19.71 -3.17
N PHE A 23 7.01 18.92 -3.28
CA PHE A 23 5.65 19.43 -3.32
C PHE A 23 4.70 18.52 -2.53
N PHE A 24 3.95 19.10 -1.63
CA PHE A 24 2.85 18.46 -0.92
C PHE A 24 1.58 19.30 -1.03
N ALA A 25 0.46 18.65 -1.36
CA ALA A 25 -0.86 19.22 -1.20
C ALA A 25 -1.79 18.23 -0.49
N GLY A 26 -2.44 18.69 0.58
CA GLY A 26 -3.31 17.85 1.40
C GLY A 26 -4.45 18.63 2.04
N TYR A 27 -5.45 17.88 2.52
CA TYR A 27 -6.55 18.37 3.34
C TYR A 27 -6.59 17.54 4.62
N PRO A 28 -6.71 18.15 5.82
CA PRO A 28 -6.60 17.43 7.08
C PRO A 28 -7.77 16.46 7.28
N ILE A 29 -7.45 15.20 7.53
CA ILE A 29 -8.40 14.15 7.88
C ILE A 29 -7.74 13.12 8.80
N THR A 30 -8.38 12.80 9.92
CA THR A 30 -7.90 11.79 10.87
C THR A 30 -8.03 10.38 10.27
N PRO A 31 -7.00 9.52 10.39
CA PRO A 31 -5.79 9.63 11.21
C PRO A 31 -4.51 10.08 10.47
N SER A 32 -4.59 10.72 9.32
CA SER A 32 -3.43 11.17 8.55
C SER A 32 -2.99 12.63 8.84
N THR A 33 -3.70 13.34 9.72
CA THR A 33 -3.51 14.79 9.96
C THR A 33 -2.08 15.14 10.37
N GLU A 34 -1.40 14.32 11.18
CA GLU A 34 -0.04 14.59 11.64
C GLU A 34 1.00 14.61 10.51
N ILE A 35 0.72 13.95 9.37
CA ILE A 35 1.56 14.08 8.18
C ILE A 35 1.52 15.53 7.67
N LEU A 36 0.32 16.12 7.58
CA LEU A 36 0.14 17.50 7.14
C LEU A 36 0.77 18.48 8.15
N GLU A 37 0.52 18.27 9.44
CA GLU A 37 1.06 19.09 10.51
C GLU A 37 2.59 19.12 10.45
N TYR A 38 3.22 17.97 10.36
CA TYR A 38 4.67 17.87 10.24
C TYR A 38 5.19 18.57 8.98
N LEU A 39 4.61 18.30 7.83
CA LEU A 39 5.05 18.86 6.54
C LEU A 39 4.79 20.36 6.42
N SER A 40 3.79 20.91 7.14
CA SER A 40 3.51 22.35 7.14
C SER A 40 4.66 23.22 7.67
N HIS A 41 5.48 22.66 8.55
CA HIS A 41 6.70 23.29 9.07
C HIS A 41 7.93 22.82 8.30
N ARG A 42 8.04 21.51 8.06
CA ARG A 42 9.26 20.91 7.52
C ARG A 42 9.56 21.29 6.07
N LEU A 43 8.55 21.38 5.21
CA LEU A 43 8.77 21.74 3.81
C LEU A 43 9.25 23.19 3.63
N PRO A 44 8.64 24.20 4.27
CA PRO A 44 9.18 25.57 4.25
C PRO A 44 10.63 25.67 4.77
N GLU A 45 11.01 24.95 5.84
CA GLU A 45 12.39 24.90 6.34
C GLU A 45 13.36 24.39 5.26
N LEU A 46 12.91 23.47 4.40
CA LEU A 46 13.70 22.91 3.30
C LEU A 46 13.61 23.75 2.02
N GLY A 47 12.90 24.91 2.03
CA GLY A 47 12.66 25.71 0.83
C GLY A 47 11.75 25.03 -0.18
N ARG A 48 10.84 24.16 0.26
CA ARG A 48 9.94 23.37 -0.57
C ARG A 48 8.49 23.78 -0.36
N THR A 49 7.57 23.29 -1.20
CA THR A 49 6.19 23.75 -1.24
C THR A 49 5.27 22.87 -0.42
N PHE A 50 4.53 23.48 0.52
CA PHE A 50 3.40 22.92 1.24
C PHE A 50 2.14 23.71 0.91
N ILE A 51 1.04 23.01 0.57
CA ILE A 51 -0.26 23.62 0.35
C ILE A 51 -1.34 22.84 1.09
N GLN A 52 -2.13 23.54 1.90
CA GLN A 52 -3.41 23.03 2.38
C GLN A 52 -4.50 23.48 1.42
N GLY A 53 -5.15 22.54 0.75
CA GLY A 53 -6.30 22.84 -0.12
C GLY A 53 -7.60 22.94 0.66
N GLU A 54 -8.66 23.39 0.01
CA GLU A 54 -10.00 23.50 0.59
C GLU A 54 -10.73 22.15 0.70
N ASN A 55 -10.30 21.14 -0.06
CA ASN A 55 -10.78 19.76 -0.03
C ASN A 55 -9.82 18.81 -0.76
N GLU A 56 -10.10 17.50 -0.70
CA GLU A 56 -9.26 16.46 -1.30
C GLU A 56 -9.27 16.49 -2.83
N ILE A 57 -10.36 16.94 -3.46
CA ILE A 57 -10.44 17.08 -4.94
C ILE A 57 -9.48 18.16 -5.42
N ALA A 58 -9.44 19.30 -4.74
CA ALA A 58 -8.50 20.36 -5.05
C ALA A 58 -7.05 19.90 -4.88
N THR A 59 -6.75 19.21 -3.76
CA THR A 59 -5.38 18.78 -3.48
C THR A 59 -4.84 17.80 -4.49
N ILE A 60 -5.62 16.84 -4.98
CA ILE A 60 -5.15 15.92 -6.01
C ILE A 60 -4.91 16.62 -7.35
N ASN A 61 -5.73 17.63 -7.70
CA ASN A 61 -5.50 18.43 -8.89
C ASN A 61 -4.21 19.27 -8.79
N MET A 62 -3.92 19.82 -7.60
CA MET A 62 -2.65 20.51 -7.34
C MET A 62 -1.46 19.58 -7.49
N VAL A 63 -1.55 18.35 -6.94
CA VAL A 63 -0.52 17.31 -7.09
C VAL A 63 -0.29 16.95 -8.55
N MET A 64 -1.36 16.77 -9.35
CA MET A 64 -1.24 16.50 -10.78
C MET A 64 -0.53 17.64 -11.52
N GLY A 65 -0.90 18.89 -11.23
CA GLY A 65 -0.27 20.06 -11.85
C GLY A 65 1.22 20.14 -11.52
N ALA A 66 1.59 19.94 -10.25
CA ALA A 66 2.98 19.95 -9.83
C ALA A 66 3.77 18.78 -10.42
N ALA A 67 3.19 17.56 -10.46
CA ALA A 67 3.81 16.41 -11.10
C ALA A 67 4.02 16.60 -12.61
N ALA A 68 3.08 17.25 -13.29
CA ALA A 68 3.21 17.62 -14.70
C ALA A 68 4.39 18.59 -14.96
N CYS A 69 4.71 19.44 -13.99
CA CYS A 69 5.89 20.30 -14.02
C CYS A 69 7.17 19.62 -13.49
N GLY A 70 7.12 18.30 -13.26
CA GLY A 70 8.25 17.53 -12.79
C GLY A 70 8.47 17.56 -11.28
N GLY A 71 7.49 17.98 -10.50
CA GLY A 71 7.54 17.92 -9.03
C GLY A 71 7.58 16.47 -8.51
N ARG A 72 8.36 16.23 -7.46
CA ARG A 72 8.23 15.04 -6.59
C ARG A 72 7.11 15.28 -5.60
N CYS A 73 5.94 14.73 -5.89
CA CYS A 73 4.71 15.11 -5.23
C CYS A 73 4.21 14.03 -4.25
N LEU A 74 3.78 14.49 -3.07
CA LEU A 74 3.08 13.67 -2.08
C LEU A 74 1.70 14.25 -1.81
N THR A 75 0.74 13.37 -1.57
CA THR A 75 -0.51 13.67 -0.86
C THR A 75 -0.78 12.61 0.19
N ALA A 76 -1.46 12.99 1.26
CA ALA A 76 -1.90 12.04 2.29
C ALA A 76 -3.38 12.25 2.59
N SER A 77 -4.08 11.17 2.94
CA SER A 77 -5.48 11.22 3.34
C SER A 77 -5.91 9.91 4.02
N SER A 78 -7.21 9.76 4.26
CA SER A 78 -7.82 8.57 4.87
C SER A 78 -9.25 8.39 4.38
N GLY A 79 -9.70 7.15 4.23
CA GLY A 79 -11.10 6.78 4.00
C GLY A 79 -11.81 7.63 2.95
N PRO A 80 -12.85 8.43 3.33
CA PRO A 80 -13.61 9.22 2.36
C PRO A 80 -12.77 10.25 1.61
N GLY A 81 -11.72 10.80 2.23
CA GLY A 81 -10.83 11.74 1.56
C GLY A 81 -10.03 11.11 0.43
N ILE A 82 -9.62 9.86 0.60
CA ILE A 82 -9.00 9.09 -0.48
C ILE A 82 -10.02 8.86 -1.62
N SER A 83 -11.26 8.54 -1.30
CA SER A 83 -12.31 8.35 -2.32
C SER A 83 -12.56 9.61 -3.16
N LEU A 84 -12.50 10.78 -2.55
CA LEU A 84 -12.63 12.06 -3.25
C LEU A 84 -11.47 12.34 -4.23
N LYS A 85 -10.31 11.72 -4.05
CA LYS A 85 -9.16 11.83 -4.95
C LYS A 85 -9.26 10.90 -6.17
N ALA A 86 -10.17 9.93 -6.19
CA ALA A 86 -10.22 8.85 -7.16
C ALA A 86 -10.26 9.32 -8.63
N SER A 87 -11.05 10.35 -8.94
CA SER A 87 -11.08 10.94 -10.30
C SER A 87 -9.71 11.50 -10.70
N GLY A 88 -9.03 12.20 -9.79
CA GLY A 88 -7.69 12.71 -10.02
C GLY A 88 -6.67 11.61 -10.32
N TYR A 89 -6.77 10.47 -9.65
CA TYR A 89 -5.90 9.32 -9.93
C TYR A 89 -6.06 8.80 -11.36
N SER A 90 -7.30 8.76 -11.87
CA SER A 90 -7.58 8.35 -13.26
C SER A 90 -6.93 9.30 -14.28
N TYR A 91 -7.07 10.61 -14.07
CA TYR A 91 -6.42 11.60 -14.93
C TYR A 91 -4.89 11.58 -14.83
N ALA A 92 -4.35 11.39 -13.63
CA ALA A 92 -2.92 11.24 -13.44
C ALA A 92 -2.38 10.00 -14.15
N ALA A 93 -3.09 8.88 -14.07
CA ALA A 93 -2.75 7.64 -14.76
C ALA A 93 -2.75 7.81 -16.29
N GLU A 94 -3.80 8.42 -16.86
CA GLU A 94 -3.87 8.71 -18.30
C GLU A 94 -2.68 9.54 -18.77
N ASN A 95 -2.27 10.52 -17.98
CA ASN A 95 -1.16 11.41 -18.31
C ASN A 95 0.22 10.88 -17.86
N CYS A 96 0.30 9.68 -17.33
CA CYS A 96 1.53 9.06 -16.82
C CYS A 96 2.27 9.98 -15.83
N LEU A 97 1.55 10.59 -14.90
CA LEU A 97 2.11 11.48 -13.89
C LEU A 97 2.52 10.68 -12.64
N PRO A 98 3.78 10.79 -12.22
CA PRO A 98 4.25 10.12 -11.01
C PRO A 98 3.87 10.94 -9.77
N PHE A 99 3.37 10.27 -8.74
CA PHE A 99 3.12 10.84 -7.42
C PHE A 99 3.03 9.74 -6.37
N VAL A 100 3.17 10.13 -5.10
CA VAL A 100 3.04 9.22 -3.97
C VAL A 100 1.80 9.59 -3.15
N VAL A 101 1.09 8.58 -2.69
CA VAL A 101 -0.05 8.72 -1.77
C VAL A 101 0.26 7.96 -0.50
N ILE A 102 0.08 8.58 0.66
CA ILE A 102 -0.01 7.85 1.93
C ILE A 102 -1.49 7.78 2.30
N ASN A 103 -2.06 6.57 2.21
CA ASN A 103 -3.40 6.29 2.72
C ASN A 103 -3.27 5.68 4.11
N VAL A 104 -3.64 6.46 5.13
CA VAL A 104 -3.72 5.95 6.50
C VAL A 104 -5.13 5.42 6.71
N GLN A 105 -5.34 4.16 6.32
CA GLN A 105 -6.67 3.56 6.32
C GLN A 105 -7.27 3.41 7.71
N ARG A 106 -8.60 3.46 7.78
CA ARG A 106 -9.39 3.33 9.00
C ARG A 106 -10.56 2.37 8.80
N TRP A 107 -11.20 1.97 9.90
CA TRP A 107 -12.30 1.02 9.87
C TRP A 107 -13.59 1.57 9.30
N GLY A 108 -14.26 0.77 8.46
CA GLY A 108 -15.64 0.95 8.06
C GLY A 108 -15.85 1.75 6.79
N CYS A 109 -17.07 1.72 6.27
CA CYS A 109 -17.50 2.45 5.08
C CYS A 109 -18.07 3.84 5.43
N GLY A 110 -18.25 4.71 4.44
CA GLY A 110 -18.75 6.07 4.61
C GLY A 110 -17.79 6.91 5.44
N LEU A 111 -18.28 7.56 6.48
CA LEU A 111 -17.41 8.28 7.43
C LEU A 111 -16.48 7.31 8.17
N GLY A 112 -16.95 6.08 8.40
CA GLY A 112 -16.20 5.06 9.13
C GLY A 112 -16.02 5.40 10.60
N SER A 113 -14.96 4.83 11.18
CA SER A 113 -14.52 5.17 12.54
C SER A 113 -13.03 5.50 12.54
N LEU A 114 -12.53 6.09 13.63
CA LEU A 114 -11.10 6.39 13.79
C LEU A 114 -10.29 5.16 14.24
N LEU A 115 -10.94 4.02 14.40
CA LEU A 115 -10.29 2.78 14.81
C LEU A 115 -9.51 2.16 13.64
N SER A 116 -8.48 1.40 13.97
CA SER A 116 -7.67 0.68 12.99
C SER A 116 -8.51 -0.37 12.26
N GLY A 117 -8.28 -0.49 10.95
CA GLY A 117 -8.91 -1.46 10.09
C GLY A 117 -8.38 -1.38 8.67
N GLN A 118 -8.58 -2.45 7.92
CA GLN A 118 -8.11 -2.62 6.55
C GLN A 118 -9.30 -2.52 5.57
N SER A 119 -10.05 -1.41 5.65
CA SER A 119 -11.30 -1.25 4.87
C SER A 119 -11.08 -0.70 3.46
N ASP A 120 -9.86 -0.22 3.14
CA ASP A 120 -9.57 0.43 1.85
C ASP A 120 -8.88 -0.50 0.84
N TYR A 121 -8.74 -1.80 1.16
CA TYR A 121 -8.02 -2.75 0.31
C TYR A 121 -8.55 -2.76 -1.13
N PHE A 122 -9.84 -3.01 -1.35
CA PHE A 122 -10.42 -3.05 -2.70
C PHE A 122 -10.25 -1.73 -3.44
N ARG A 123 -10.39 -0.64 -2.73
CA ARG A 123 -10.27 0.68 -3.31
C ARG A 123 -8.86 0.94 -3.83
N ASP A 124 -7.82 0.60 -3.06
CA ASP A 124 -6.44 0.87 -3.46
C ASP A 124 -5.87 -0.21 -4.40
N VAL A 125 -6.29 -1.47 -4.24
CA VAL A 125 -5.73 -2.62 -4.98
C VAL A 125 -6.52 -2.94 -6.24
N LYS A 126 -7.86 -2.84 -6.20
CA LYS A 126 -8.76 -3.25 -7.30
C LYS A 126 -9.39 -2.09 -8.04
N GLY A 127 -9.38 -0.89 -7.46
CA GLY A 127 -10.08 0.25 -8.00
C GLY A 127 -9.18 1.49 -8.02
N GLY A 128 -9.59 2.50 -7.29
CA GLY A 128 -8.82 3.74 -7.13
C GLY A 128 -9.32 4.87 -8.01
N GLY A 129 -10.12 4.59 -9.03
CA GLY A 129 -10.70 5.55 -9.95
C GLY A 129 -11.46 4.84 -11.07
N HIS A 130 -11.57 5.45 -12.22
CA HIS A 130 -12.14 4.85 -13.43
C HIS A 130 -11.04 4.62 -14.47
N GLY A 131 -11.26 3.64 -15.33
CA GLY A 131 -10.34 3.27 -16.41
C GLY A 131 -9.39 2.13 -16.03
N ASP A 132 -8.55 1.78 -17.00
CA ASP A 132 -7.70 0.59 -16.93
C ASP A 132 -6.31 0.96 -16.40
N PHE A 133 -6.19 1.15 -15.09
CA PHE A 133 -4.91 1.42 -14.45
C PHE A 133 -4.81 0.78 -13.07
N HIS A 134 -3.59 0.62 -12.61
CA HIS A 134 -3.25 0.26 -11.25
C HIS A 134 -2.23 1.23 -10.68
N HIS A 135 -2.35 1.53 -9.39
CA HIS A 135 -1.24 2.03 -8.60
C HIS A 135 -0.35 0.87 -8.17
N ILE A 136 0.91 1.16 -7.87
CA ILE A 136 1.73 0.25 -7.07
C ILE A 136 1.33 0.47 -5.62
N VAL A 137 1.01 -0.61 -4.90
CA VAL A 137 0.50 -0.52 -3.52
C VAL A 137 1.41 -1.29 -2.58
N TYR A 138 2.02 -0.58 -1.63
CA TYR A 138 2.83 -1.14 -0.55
C TYR A 138 2.05 -1.14 0.76
N ALA A 139 2.27 -2.17 1.59
CA ALA A 139 1.64 -2.33 2.89
C ALA A 139 2.71 -2.61 3.97
N PRO A 140 3.18 -1.58 4.68
CA PRO A 140 4.16 -1.73 5.75
C PRO A 140 3.57 -2.43 6.97
N THR A 141 4.39 -3.22 7.67
CA THR A 141 4.02 -3.92 8.91
C THR A 141 4.55 -3.26 10.17
N ASP A 142 5.54 -2.38 10.03
CA ASP A 142 6.14 -1.59 11.10
C ASP A 142 6.57 -0.21 10.59
N ILE A 143 7.05 0.64 11.50
CA ILE A 143 7.40 2.03 11.14
C ILE A 143 8.69 2.09 10.32
N GLN A 144 9.63 1.15 10.48
CA GLN A 144 10.82 1.12 9.63
C GLN A 144 10.45 0.80 8.19
N GLU A 145 9.60 -0.20 7.95
CA GLU A 145 9.10 -0.49 6.61
C GLU A 145 8.32 0.69 6.02
N LEU A 146 7.52 1.37 6.84
CA LEU A 146 6.80 2.58 6.42
C LEU A 146 7.76 3.67 5.95
N VAL A 147 8.88 3.88 6.65
CA VAL A 147 9.97 4.79 6.27
C VAL A 147 10.61 4.35 4.95
N ASP A 148 11.03 3.09 4.86
CA ASP A 148 11.79 2.56 3.72
C ASP A 148 10.93 2.53 2.43
N MET A 149 9.67 2.10 2.54
CA MET A 149 8.72 2.09 1.43
C MET A 149 8.41 3.51 0.97
N THR A 150 8.16 4.45 1.89
CA THR A 150 7.89 5.85 1.53
C THR A 150 9.10 6.50 0.87
N TYR A 151 10.31 6.26 1.39
CA TYR A 151 11.55 6.80 0.84
C TYR A 151 11.81 6.34 -0.59
N ASN A 152 11.53 5.07 -0.90
CA ASN A 152 11.76 4.49 -2.22
C ASN A 152 10.60 4.73 -3.21
N ALA A 153 9.40 5.05 -2.71
CA ALA A 153 8.19 5.20 -3.52
C ALA A 153 8.32 6.24 -4.63
N PHE A 154 9.07 7.33 -4.39
CA PHE A 154 9.21 8.40 -5.38
C PHE A 154 10.01 7.98 -6.61
N ASP A 155 11.13 7.26 -6.42
CA ASP A 155 11.93 6.76 -7.54
C ASP A 155 11.15 5.71 -8.35
N ILE A 156 10.38 4.87 -7.67
CA ILE A 156 9.50 3.87 -8.28
C ILE A 156 8.38 4.56 -9.08
N ALA A 157 7.73 5.58 -8.49
CA ALA A 157 6.70 6.35 -9.16
C ALA A 157 7.24 7.02 -10.44
N GLU A 158 8.42 7.63 -10.36
CA GLU A 158 9.07 8.29 -11.49
C GLU A 158 9.55 7.28 -12.56
N LYS A 159 10.16 6.17 -12.15
CA LYS A 159 10.59 5.10 -13.07
C LYS A 159 9.43 4.57 -13.91
N TYR A 160 8.33 4.23 -13.26
CA TYR A 160 7.16 3.63 -13.92
C TYR A 160 6.11 4.65 -14.35
N ARG A 161 6.30 5.92 -14.06
CA ARG A 161 5.39 7.01 -14.42
C ARG A 161 3.95 6.74 -13.98
N CYS A 162 3.77 6.39 -12.71
CA CYS A 162 2.48 6.03 -12.10
C CYS A 162 2.38 6.47 -10.65
N GLY A 163 1.17 6.41 -10.11
CA GLY A 163 0.94 6.58 -8.68
C GLY A 163 1.49 5.40 -7.87
N VAL A 164 2.10 5.69 -6.72
CA VAL A 164 2.50 4.71 -5.70
C VAL A 164 1.73 5.02 -4.43
N THR A 165 1.03 4.03 -3.89
CA THR A 165 0.27 4.15 -2.64
C THR A 165 1.00 3.39 -1.53
N ILE A 166 1.23 4.06 -0.42
CA ILE A 166 1.61 3.44 0.85
C ILE A 166 0.32 3.28 1.64
N LEU A 167 -0.16 2.05 1.72
CA LEU A 167 -1.38 1.68 2.43
C LEU A 167 -1.04 1.39 3.89
N SER A 168 -0.99 2.46 4.68
CA SER A 168 -0.73 2.42 6.11
C SER A 168 -2.03 2.19 6.90
N GLU A 169 -1.93 2.04 8.20
CA GLU A 169 -3.06 1.83 9.10
C GLU A 169 -3.09 2.88 10.22
N ALA A 170 -4.30 3.19 10.71
CA ALA A 170 -4.49 4.19 11.77
C ALA A 170 -3.58 3.96 12.99
N LEU A 171 -3.49 2.73 13.47
CA LEU A 171 -2.65 2.41 14.62
C LEU A 171 -1.15 2.52 14.28
N LEU A 172 -0.73 2.07 13.08
CA LEU A 172 0.66 2.20 12.64
C LEU A 172 1.09 3.67 12.54
N GLY A 173 0.21 4.54 12.06
CA GLY A 173 0.48 5.97 11.99
C GLY A 173 0.64 6.64 13.35
N GLN A 174 -0.05 6.14 14.39
CA GLN A 174 -0.09 6.74 15.71
C GLN A 174 0.92 6.15 16.71
N MET A 175 1.30 4.88 16.55
CA MET A 175 2.28 4.24 17.43
C MET A 175 3.68 4.80 17.22
N MET A 176 4.56 4.60 18.20
CA MET A 176 5.96 5.03 18.16
C MET A 176 6.89 3.83 18.15
N GLU A 177 7.87 3.86 17.27
CA GLU A 177 8.96 2.87 17.23
C GLU A 177 10.29 3.58 17.01
N SER A 178 11.37 2.88 17.33
CA SER A 178 12.73 3.35 17.11
C SER A 178 13.15 3.03 15.68
N VAL A 179 13.36 4.04 14.84
CA VAL A 179 13.63 3.91 13.42
C VAL A 179 14.94 4.56 13.00
N GLU A 180 15.55 4.06 11.96
CA GLU A 180 16.67 4.68 11.26
C GLU A 180 16.13 5.47 10.07
N LEU A 181 16.37 6.77 10.06
CA LEU A 181 16.00 7.61 8.94
C LEU A 181 17.10 7.59 7.86
N PRO A 182 16.77 7.38 6.58
CA PRO A 182 17.75 7.37 5.49
C PRO A 182 18.32 8.79 5.26
N PRO A 183 19.49 8.92 4.61
CA PRO A 183 20.04 10.22 4.24
C PRO A 183 19.14 10.95 3.22
N PHE A 184 19.28 12.26 3.12
CA PHE A 184 18.69 13.00 2.01
C PHE A 184 19.28 12.54 0.69
N LYS A 185 18.42 12.32 -0.31
CA LYS A 185 18.85 11.98 -1.67
C LYS A 185 18.34 12.99 -2.70
N GLU A 186 19.09 13.14 -3.77
CA GLU A 186 18.64 13.84 -4.96
C GLU A 186 17.89 12.89 -5.90
N ARG A 187 17.23 13.47 -6.91
CA ARG A 187 16.55 12.69 -7.93
C ARG A 187 17.56 11.96 -8.81
N GLU A 188 17.39 10.66 -8.96
CA GLU A 188 18.20 9.83 -9.84
C GLU A 188 17.54 9.63 -11.21
N VAL A 189 16.20 9.61 -11.25
CA VAL A 189 15.43 9.40 -12.48
C VAL A 189 15.44 10.68 -13.33
N PRO A 190 15.80 10.62 -14.63
CA PRO A 190 15.78 11.78 -15.51
C PRO A 190 14.40 12.40 -15.62
N LEU A 191 14.34 13.73 -15.61
CA LEU A 191 13.11 14.50 -15.77
C LEU A 191 12.86 14.77 -17.25
N ASP A 192 12.28 13.81 -17.96
CA ASP A 192 12.00 13.89 -19.39
C ASP A 192 10.52 14.19 -19.73
N TRP A 193 9.68 14.28 -18.69
CA TRP A 193 8.24 14.53 -18.85
C TRP A 193 7.78 15.90 -18.34
N GLY A 194 8.62 16.61 -17.58
CA GLY A 194 8.26 17.84 -16.91
C GLY A 194 8.02 19.00 -17.91
N ILE A 195 6.94 19.71 -17.70
CA ILE A 195 6.65 20.95 -18.46
C ILE A 195 7.60 22.03 -17.96
N ASP A 196 8.54 22.44 -18.79
CA ASP A 196 9.60 23.42 -18.48
C ASP A 196 9.38 24.79 -19.14
N GLY A 197 8.28 24.97 -19.84
CA GLY A 197 7.96 26.22 -20.57
C GLY A 197 8.66 26.36 -21.93
N THR A 198 9.54 25.42 -22.31
CA THR A 198 10.24 25.47 -23.61
C THR A 198 9.38 25.02 -24.80
N GLY A 199 8.23 24.45 -24.54
CA GLY A 199 7.34 23.84 -25.54
C GLY A 199 7.82 22.50 -26.10
N LYS A 200 8.96 21.97 -25.62
CA LYS A 200 9.49 20.66 -26.04
C LYS A 200 8.75 19.49 -25.37
N VAL A 201 8.33 19.69 -24.12
CA VAL A 201 7.54 18.74 -23.36
C VAL A 201 6.18 19.36 -23.05
N GLY A 202 5.11 18.65 -23.30
CA GLY A 202 3.76 19.13 -23.04
C GLY A 202 2.88 18.04 -22.49
N LEU A 203 2.03 18.41 -21.52
CA LEU A 203 0.92 17.58 -21.12
C LEU A 203 -0.08 17.57 -22.27
N LYS A 204 -0.11 16.49 -23.03
CA LYS A 204 -1.05 16.36 -24.13
C LYS A 204 -2.38 15.83 -23.60
N LEU A 205 -3.24 16.69 -23.10
CA LEU A 205 -4.67 16.39 -22.97
C LEU A 205 -5.26 16.30 -24.38
N THR A 206 -5.13 15.17 -25.05
CA THR A 206 -5.71 14.98 -26.39
C THR A 206 -7.06 14.29 -26.27
N PRO A 207 -8.04 14.69 -27.08
CA PRO A 207 -9.32 14.00 -27.11
C PRO A 207 -9.17 12.55 -27.62
N PRO A 208 -10.01 11.61 -27.10
CA PRO A 208 -10.11 10.27 -27.65
C PRO A 208 -10.61 10.32 -29.11
N PRO A 209 -10.37 9.31 -29.96
CA PRO A 209 -9.94 7.94 -29.65
C PRO A 209 -8.46 7.65 -29.96
N LYS A 210 -7.69 8.59 -30.47
CA LYS A 210 -6.29 8.34 -30.90
C LYS A 210 -5.32 8.06 -29.76
N ARG A 211 -5.71 8.39 -28.52
CA ARG A 211 -4.85 8.25 -27.33
C ARG A 211 -4.95 6.93 -26.61
N SER A 212 -6.07 6.25 -26.66
CA SER A 212 -6.19 4.97 -25.93
C SER A 212 -5.12 3.97 -26.39
N GLY A 213 -4.85 3.90 -27.70
CA GLY A 213 -3.77 3.07 -28.23
C GLY A 213 -2.38 3.48 -27.72
N ASP A 214 -2.08 4.77 -27.68
CA ASP A 214 -0.79 5.29 -27.19
C ASP A 214 -0.63 5.10 -25.68
N TYR A 215 -1.70 5.19 -24.92
CA TYR A 215 -1.70 4.92 -23.47
C TYR A 215 -1.32 3.48 -23.20
N PHE A 216 -2.04 2.51 -23.77
CA PHE A 216 -1.77 1.08 -23.57
C PHE A 216 -0.39 0.68 -24.06
N ALA A 217 0.04 1.15 -25.24
CA ALA A 217 1.38 0.87 -25.76
C ALA A 217 2.51 1.32 -24.81
N ARG A 218 2.28 2.37 -24.03
CA ARG A 218 3.26 2.84 -23.02
C ARG A 218 3.14 2.13 -21.69
N ARG A 219 1.93 1.75 -21.28
CA ARG A 219 1.66 1.23 -19.94
C ARG A 219 1.81 -0.27 -19.83
N GLU A 220 1.45 -1.01 -20.88
CA GLU A 220 1.53 -2.47 -20.86
C GLU A 220 2.94 -2.99 -20.55
N PRO A 221 4.03 -2.50 -21.19
CA PRO A 221 5.38 -2.94 -20.83
C PRO A 221 5.75 -2.61 -19.37
N ALA A 222 5.32 -1.45 -18.88
CA ALA A 222 5.57 -1.06 -17.50
C ALA A 222 4.83 -1.98 -16.50
N TYR A 223 3.57 -2.33 -16.77
CA TYR A 223 2.83 -3.25 -15.91
C TYR A 223 3.43 -4.67 -15.90
N ILE A 224 3.90 -5.17 -17.05
CA ILE A 224 4.60 -6.45 -17.13
C ILE A 224 5.87 -6.41 -16.28
N GLU A 225 6.68 -5.35 -16.39
CA GLU A 225 7.88 -5.20 -15.57
C GLU A 225 7.55 -5.06 -14.08
N ILE A 226 6.55 -4.28 -13.71
CA ILE A 226 6.07 -4.11 -12.32
C ILE A 226 5.68 -5.47 -11.74
N GLU A 227 4.86 -6.25 -12.46
CA GLU A 227 4.43 -7.58 -12.00
C GLU A 227 5.61 -8.54 -11.85
N ALA A 228 6.59 -8.46 -12.72
CA ALA A 228 7.77 -9.34 -12.70
C ALA A 228 8.81 -8.96 -11.62
N THR A 229 8.92 -7.66 -11.26
CA THR A 229 10.09 -7.19 -10.49
C THR A 229 9.76 -6.60 -9.12
N LEU A 230 8.51 -6.17 -8.88
CA LEU A 230 8.17 -5.46 -7.65
C LEU A 230 7.40 -6.30 -6.62
N GLN A 231 7.17 -7.58 -6.87
CA GLN A 231 6.57 -8.44 -5.87
C GLN A 231 7.47 -8.54 -4.62
N GLN A 232 6.94 -8.19 -3.45
CA GLN A 232 7.66 -8.25 -2.17
C GLN A 232 6.80 -8.93 -1.11
N TRP A 233 7.40 -9.82 -0.34
CA TRP A 233 6.75 -10.53 0.77
C TRP A 233 7.77 -11.05 1.76
N ASP A 234 7.30 -11.36 2.98
CA ASP A 234 8.01 -12.25 3.89
C ASP A 234 7.36 -13.63 3.88
N ALA A 235 8.19 -14.66 4.03
CA ALA A 235 7.78 -16.03 4.23
C ALA A 235 8.33 -16.54 5.58
N VAL A 236 7.44 -16.93 6.49
CA VAL A 236 7.80 -17.37 7.82
C VAL A 236 7.35 -18.81 7.99
N GLU A 237 8.30 -19.72 8.24
CA GLU A 237 8.02 -21.15 8.47
C GLU A 237 7.15 -21.79 7.37
N THR A 238 7.38 -21.43 6.09
CA THR A 238 6.55 -21.90 4.97
C THR A 238 7.07 -23.19 4.32
N ALA A 239 8.33 -23.58 4.54
CA ALA A 239 8.97 -24.66 3.81
C ALA A 239 8.32 -26.05 3.99
N ASP A 240 7.69 -26.30 5.14
CA ASP A 240 6.97 -27.54 5.47
C ASP A 240 5.53 -27.28 5.95
N ALA A 241 5.00 -26.08 5.63
CA ALA A 241 3.70 -25.66 6.13
C ALA A 241 2.55 -26.47 5.52
N GLU A 242 1.66 -26.97 6.37
CA GLU A 242 0.40 -27.59 6.00
C GLU A 242 -0.78 -26.60 6.07
N HIS A 243 -0.67 -25.57 6.92
CA HIS A 243 -1.66 -24.52 7.10
C HIS A 243 -0.99 -23.16 6.91
N VAL A 244 -1.34 -22.44 5.84
CA VAL A 244 -0.70 -21.19 5.50
C VAL A 244 -1.60 -20.02 5.85
N ILE A 245 -1.14 -19.17 6.76
CA ILE A 245 -1.78 -17.90 7.09
C ILE A 245 -1.26 -16.84 6.11
N VAL A 246 -2.12 -15.94 5.67
CA VAL A 246 -1.77 -14.77 4.85
C VAL A 246 -2.32 -13.54 5.53
N ALA A 247 -1.46 -12.57 5.85
CA ALA A 247 -1.86 -11.33 6.50
C ALA A 247 -0.91 -10.21 6.11
N PHE A 248 -1.44 -9.01 5.82
CA PHE A 248 -0.66 -7.81 5.55
C PHE A 248 -0.79 -6.79 6.68
N GLY A 249 0.08 -5.80 6.72
CA GLY A 249 0.04 -4.73 7.71
C GLY A 249 0.18 -5.24 9.16
N LEU A 250 -0.43 -4.55 10.10
CA LEU A 250 -0.33 -4.87 11.53
C LEU A 250 -0.84 -6.27 11.93
N PRO A 251 -1.93 -6.82 11.38
CA PRO A 251 -2.35 -8.19 11.67
C PRO A 251 -1.26 -9.24 11.45
N SER A 252 -0.36 -9.02 10.50
CA SER A 252 0.76 -9.94 10.22
C SER A 252 1.69 -10.12 11.41
N ARG A 253 1.87 -9.09 12.25
CA ARG A 253 2.69 -9.16 13.47
C ARG A 253 2.12 -10.19 14.47
N VAL A 254 0.81 -10.14 14.65
CA VAL A 254 0.09 -11.09 15.50
C VAL A 254 0.14 -12.51 14.92
N CYS A 255 0.02 -12.62 13.58
CA CYS A 255 0.10 -13.90 12.89
C CYS A 255 1.51 -14.54 12.99
N ARG A 256 2.58 -13.74 13.06
CA ARG A 256 3.94 -14.26 13.33
C ARG A 256 4.01 -14.99 14.69
N ASP A 257 3.41 -14.42 15.73
CA ASP A 257 3.37 -15.04 17.05
C ASP A 257 2.39 -16.23 17.09
N ALA A 258 1.30 -16.17 16.33
CA ALA A 258 0.39 -17.31 16.19
C ALA A 258 1.08 -18.51 15.52
N VAL A 259 1.89 -18.30 14.47
CA VAL A 259 2.68 -19.38 13.86
C VAL A 259 3.63 -20.03 14.86
N LYS A 260 4.37 -19.22 15.63
CA LYS A 260 5.27 -19.77 16.69
C LYS A 260 4.51 -20.62 17.70
N THR A 261 3.33 -20.14 18.15
CA THR A 261 2.49 -20.83 19.11
C THR A 261 1.96 -22.15 18.54
N LEU A 262 1.41 -22.12 17.34
CA LEU A 262 0.88 -23.32 16.67
C LEU A 262 1.97 -24.37 16.43
N ARG A 263 3.16 -23.96 16.01
CA ARG A 263 4.30 -24.86 15.81
C ARG A 263 4.78 -25.49 17.11
N ALA A 264 4.78 -24.76 18.22
CA ALA A 264 5.08 -25.31 19.53
C ALA A 264 4.07 -26.40 19.96
N GLU A 265 2.86 -26.39 19.42
CA GLU A 265 1.83 -27.43 19.63
C GLU A 265 1.88 -28.55 18.56
N GLY A 266 2.87 -28.53 17.66
CA GLY A 266 3.05 -29.53 16.60
C GLY A 266 2.23 -29.31 15.33
N ILE A 267 1.57 -28.15 15.18
CA ILE A 267 0.82 -27.78 13.99
C ILE A 267 1.76 -27.08 13.01
N LYS A 268 1.92 -27.63 11.81
CA LYS A 268 2.78 -27.05 10.76
C LYS A 268 2.13 -25.83 10.10
N ALA A 269 2.06 -24.74 10.86
CA ALA A 269 1.60 -23.46 10.37
C ALA A 269 2.75 -22.67 9.72
N GLY A 270 2.44 -21.94 8.66
CA GLY A 270 3.34 -20.97 8.01
C GLY A 270 2.61 -19.64 7.78
N LEU A 271 3.37 -18.58 7.47
CA LEU A 271 2.81 -17.25 7.21
C LEU A 271 3.46 -16.64 5.97
N ILE A 272 2.63 -16.13 5.06
CA ILE A 272 3.01 -15.20 4.00
C ILE A 272 2.56 -13.79 4.40
N VAL A 273 3.47 -12.83 4.34
CA VAL A 273 3.19 -11.41 4.60
C VAL A 273 3.40 -10.63 3.32
N PRO A 274 2.35 -10.35 2.55
CA PRO A 274 2.45 -9.45 1.41
C PRO A 274 2.96 -8.06 1.85
N LYS A 275 4.04 -7.59 1.23
CA LYS A 275 4.57 -6.22 1.36
C LYS A 275 4.11 -5.35 0.20
N THR A 276 3.91 -5.94 -0.99
CA THR A 276 3.16 -5.36 -2.09
C THR A 276 1.79 -6.00 -2.16
N LEU A 277 0.77 -5.18 -2.40
CA LEU A 277 -0.60 -5.63 -2.64
C LEU A 277 -0.98 -5.45 -4.13
N CYS A 278 -0.32 -4.55 -4.82
CA CYS A 278 -0.32 -4.42 -6.27
C CYS A 278 1.10 -4.02 -6.73
N PRO A 279 1.86 -4.90 -7.41
CA PRO A 279 1.48 -6.27 -7.78
C PRO A 279 1.35 -7.18 -6.54
N TYR A 280 0.38 -8.10 -6.58
CA TYR A 280 0.24 -9.09 -5.51
C TYR A 280 1.36 -10.14 -5.61
N PRO A 281 1.95 -10.62 -4.49
CA PRO A 281 3.10 -11.53 -4.53
C PRO A 281 2.70 -12.98 -4.84
N PHE A 282 2.26 -13.24 -6.08
CA PHE A 282 1.88 -14.58 -6.54
C PHE A 282 3.02 -15.59 -6.42
N ASP A 283 4.27 -15.13 -6.53
CA ASP A 283 5.44 -16.00 -6.47
C ASP A 283 5.68 -16.57 -5.07
N ALA A 284 5.21 -15.89 -4.02
CA ALA A 284 5.21 -16.42 -2.67
C ALA A 284 4.47 -17.77 -2.55
N PHE A 285 3.38 -17.92 -3.29
CA PHE A 285 2.55 -19.14 -3.27
C PHE A 285 3.15 -20.27 -4.12
N LYS A 286 3.91 -19.94 -5.16
CA LYS A 286 4.65 -20.93 -5.97
C LYS A 286 5.78 -21.60 -5.19
N ALA A 287 6.33 -20.92 -4.18
CA ALA A 287 7.40 -21.44 -3.33
C ALA A 287 6.90 -22.34 -2.19
N LEU A 288 5.58 -22.52 -2.03
CA LEU A 288 5.01 -23.39 -1.01
C LEU A 288 5.19 -24.88 -1.35
N PRO A 289 5.26 -25.76 -0.32
CA PRO A 289 5.35 -27.20 -0.55
C PRO A 289 4.06 -27.76 -1.17
N GLU A 290 4.18 -28.89 -1.86
CA GLU A 290 3.02 -29.71 -2.23
C GLU A 290 2.38 -30.27 -0.95
N GLY A 291 1.14 -30.12 -0.72
CA GLY A 291 0.46 -30.68 0.48
C GLY A 291 -0.01 -29.64 1.50
N VAL A 292 -0.04 -28.39 1.11
CA VAL A 292 -0.79 -27.39 1.85
C VAL A 292 -2.25 -27.85 1.97
N LYS A 293 -2.79 -27.84 3.19
CA LYS A 293 -4.13 -28.31 3.52
C LYS A 293 -5.14 -27.18 3.66
N SER A 294 -4.68 -25.95 3.95
CA SER A 294 -5.54 -24.78 4.02
C SER A 294 -4.77 -23.47 3.87
N PHE A 295 -5.45 -22.46 3.34
CA PHE A 295 -5.06 -21.06 3.39
C PHE A 295 -6.01 -20.29 4.30
N LEU A 296 -5.48 -19.38 5.11
CA LEU A 296 -6.27 -18.50 5.98
C LEU A 296 -5.86 -17.05 5.74
N SER A 297 -6.73 -16.25 5.12
CA SER A 297 -6.59 -14.80 5.11
C SER A 297 -7.02 -14.23 6.47
N VAL A 298 -6.14 -13.46 7.12
CA VAL A 298 -6.47 -12.74 8.36
C VAL A 298 -6.52 -11.25 8.05
N GLU A 299 -7.71 -10.67 8.16
CA GLU A 299 -8.00 -9.31 7.72
C GLU A 299 -8.80 -8.53 8.75
N THR A 300 -8.46 -7.26 8.93
CA THR A 300 -9.21 -6.34 9.80
C THR A 300 -10.23 -5.53 8.99
N ASN A 301 -11.17 -6.23 8.38
CA ASN A 301 -12.34 -5.69 7.69
C ASN A 301 -13.54 -6.62 7.86
N HIS A 302 -14.72 -6.18 7.43
CA HIS A 302 -15.96 -6.92 7.69
C HIS A 302 -16.29 -7.99 6.63
N ILE A 303 -15.84 -7.81 5.39
CA ILE A 303 -16.31 -8.66 4.28
C ILE A 303 -15.27 -9.66 3.76
N GLY A 304 -13.99 -9.51 4.13
CA GLY A 304 -12.87 -10.24 3.52
C GLY A 304 -12.58 -9.73 2.11
N MET A 305 -11.47 -9.07 1.93
CA MET A 305 -11.10 -8.45 0.65
C MET A 305 -9.85 -9.09 0.06
N MET A 306 -8.75 -9.18 0.83
CA MET A 306 -7.53 -9.82 0.38
C MET A 306 -7.71 -11.32 0.13
N VAL A 307 -8.67 -11.96 0.77
CA VAL A 307 -8.97 -13.38 0.58
C VAL A 307 -9.23 -13.75 -0.89
N GLU A 308 -9.73 -12.82 -1.70
CA GLU A 308 -9.89 -13.02 -3.15
C GLU A 308 -8.54 -13.17 -3.86
N ASP A 309 -7.54 -12.34 -3.48
CA ASP A 309 -6.19 -12.44 -4.01
C ASP A 309 -5.46 -13.68 -3.50
N VAL A 310 -5.70 -14.09 -2.25
CA VAL A 310 -5.20 -15.34 -1.68
C VAL A 310 -5.75 -16.53 -2.48
N ALA A 311 -7.04 -16.55 -2.77
CA ALA A 311 -7.66 -17.58 -3.60
C ALA A 311 -7.08 -17.59 -5.03
N LEU A 312 -6.96 -16.44 -5.67
CA LEU A 312 -6.35 -16.32 -6.99
C LEU A 312 -4.88 -16.80 -6.99
N ALA A 313 -4.10 -16.38 -5.98
CA ALA A 313 -2.69 -16.75 -5.85
C ALA A 313 -2.50 -18.24 -5.64
N SER A 314 -3.31 -18.86 -4.78
CA SER A 314 -3.26 -20.31 -4.58
C SER A 314 -3.54 -21.06 -5.87
N ARG A 315 -4.54 -20.63 -6.67
CA ARG A 315 -4.88 -21.27 -7.96
C ARG A 315 -3.79 -21.06 -9.02
N LYS A 316 -3.22 -19.85 -9.12
CA LYS A 316 -2.06 -19.58 -10.01
C LYS A 316 -0.85 -20.47 -9.65
N ALA A 317 -0.66 -20.77 -8.37
CA ALA A 317 0.38 -21.67 -7.89
C ALA A 317 0.01 -23.17 -7.98
N LYS A 318 -1.16 -23.51 -8.53
CA LYS A 318 -1.72 -24.88 -8.59
C LYS A 318 -1.92 -25.54 -7.21
N GLN A 319 -2.14 -24.72 -6.19
CA GLN A 319 -2.52 -25.12 -4.85
C GLN A 319 -4.04 -25.10 -4.72
N PHE A 320 -4.65 -26.26 -4.47
CA PHE A 320 -6.13 -26.42 -4.49
C PHE A 320 -6.74 -26.59 -3.11
N ALA A 321 -5.98 -26.35 -2.07
CA ALA A 321 -6.48 -26.36 -0.69
C ALA A 321 -7.57 -25.30 -0.49
N PRO A 322 -8.54 -25.53 0.40
CA PRO A 322 -9.59 -24.58 0.73
C PRO A 322 -9.03 -23.29 1.32
N VAL A 323 -9.70 -22.18 1.00
CA VAL A 323 -9.32 -20.84 1.46
C VAL A 323 -10.36 -20.34 2.46
N TYR A 324 -9.89 -19.95 3.63
CA TYR A 324 -10.68 -19.41 4.71
C TYR A 324 -10.38 -17.93 4.93
N CYS A 325 -11.31 -17.24 5.58
CA CYS A 325 -11.13 -15.82 5.91
C CYS A 325 -11.52 -15.58 7.38
N MET A 326 -10.60 -15.06 8.16
CA MET A 326 -10.87 -14.52 9.48
C MET A 326 -11.08 -13.02 9.36
N ASN A 327 -12.34 -12.61 9.31
CA ASN A 327 -12.74 -11.21 9.34
C ASN A 327 -12.72 -10.72 10.78
N TYR A 328 -11.97 -9.67 11.06
CA TYR A 328 -11.83 -9.14 12.41
C TYR A 328 -11.99 -7.61 12.41
N GLY A 329 -12.42 -7.07 13.51
CA GLY A 329 -12.43 -5.64 13.71
C GLY A 329 -13.72 -5.08 14.27
N PRO A 330 -13.66 -3.79 14.63
CA PRO A 330 -12.48 -2.90 14.50
C PRO A 330 -11.34 -3.32 15.44
N GLY A 331 -10.11 -3.00 15.05
CA GLY A 331 -8.89 -3.31 15.82
C GLY A 331 -8.10 -4.49 15.25
N ILE A 332 -7.23 -5.08 16.06
CA ILE A 332 -6.32 -6.15 15.66
C ILE A 332 -6.67 -7.42 16.45
N PRO A 333 -6.70 -8.62 15.82
CA PRO A 333 -6.96 -9.87 16.52
C PRO A 333 -5.86 -10.19 17.55
N ARG A 334 -6.18 -11.00 18.54
CA ARG A 334 -5.20 -11.54 19.48
C ARG A 334 -4.58 -12.81 18.91
N THR A 335 -3.33 -13.09 19.28
CA THR A 335 -2.64 -14.34 18.91
C THR A 335 -3.47 -15.59 19.21
N THR A 336 -4.14 -15.62 20.38
CA THR A 336 -5.00 -16.74 20.80
C THR A 336 -6.21 -16.92 19.90
N GLU A 337 -6.78 -15.86 19.36
CA GLU A 337 -7.93 -15.90 18.46
C GLU A 337 -7.53 -16.47 17.09
N VAL A 338 -6.36 -16.04 16.55
CA VAL A 338 -5.81 -16.60 15.31
C VAL A 338 -5.49 -18.08 15.47
N CYS A 339 -4.84 -18.47 16.59
CA CYS A 339 -4.55 -19.88 16.89
C CYS A 339 -5.83 -20.72 16.99
N ALA A 340 -6.85 -20.23 17.68
CA ALA A 340 -8.14 -20.90 17.80
C ALA A 340 -8.81 -21.07 16.44
N TYR A 341 -8.73 -20.04 15.58
CA TYR A 341 -9.32 -20.10 14.24
C TYR A 341 -8.65 -21.18 13.37
N VAL A 342 -7.31 -21.26 13.37
CA VAL A 342 -6.57 -22.33 12.66
C VAL A 342 -6.96 -23.72 13.20
N LYS A 343 -7.06 -23.89 14.53
CA LYS A 343 -7.50 -25.16 15.13
C LYS A 343 -8.94 -25.54 14.73
N ASN A 344 -9.83 -24.56 14.62
CA ASN A 344 -11.19 -24.76 14.17
C ASN A 344 -11.25 -25.15 12.68
N ILE A 345 -10.35 -24.61 11.82
CA ILE A 345 -10.19 -25.08 10.44
C ILE A 345 -9.78 -26.56 10.42
N ILE A 346 -8.78 -26.93 11.22
CA ILE A 346 -8.31 -28.33 11.31
C ILE A 346 -9.41 -29.27 11.79
N ALA A 347 -10.24 -28.81 12.74
CA ALA A 347 -11.39 -29.55 13.25
C ALA A 347 -12.60 -29.60 12.29
N GLY A 348 -12.55 -28.89 11.16
CA GLY A 348 -13.64 -28.84 10.18
C GLY A 348 -14.89 -28.07 10.64
N THR A 349 -14.75 -27.16 11.62
CA THR A 349 -15.86 -26.39 12.19
C THR A 349 -16.03 -25.00 11.56
N VAL A 350 -15.13 -24.59 10.68
CA VAL A 350 -15.18 -23.33 9.97
C VAL A 350 -15.54 -23.58 8.50
N LYS A 351 -16.46 -22.78 7.97
CA LYS A 351 -16.83 -22.83 6.56
C LYS A 351 -15.74 -22.18 5.69
N GLU A 352 -15.35 -22.87 4.62
CA GLU A 352 -14.48 -22.31 3.59
C GLU A 352 -15.11 -21.11 2.88
N ARG A 353 -14.28 -20.21 2.38
CA ARG A 353 -14.71 -19.04 1.60
C ARG A 353 -14.59 -19.32 0.10
N PHE A 354 -13.55 -20.03 -0.34
CA PHE A 354 -13.28 -20.43 -1.72
C PHE A 354 -12.72 -21.84 -1.80
#